data_4b160c6fbd65297254f20d3838d61a0c
#
_entry.id   4b160c6fbd65297254f20d3838d61a0c
#
_cell.length_a   1.000
_cell.length_b   1.000
_cell.length_c   1.000
_cell.angle_alpha   90.00
_cell.angle_beta   90.00
_cell.angle_gamma   90.00
#
_symmetry.space_group_name_H-M   'P 1'
#
loop_
_entity.id
_entity.type
_entity.pdbx_description
1 polymer ?
#
loop_
_entity_poly.entity_id
_entity_poly.type
_entity_poly.pdbx_seq_one_letter_code
_entity_poly.pdbx_strand_id
1 'polypeptide(L)'
;MKPRYMKTLYLLVAAAVVAGTAVADEKESVFLWNTVINNNDLMPFAQGRTFNSYNPPSVNTKGMVVVRARSRGGPPLGPATHGIYTRDMGEADSEIVRVLDRTTLVPGPNNLGTTFVETPSFPRIDMHTDTIATRGNHQPVYRYYENGSEGDETRAGTTGIYSNPHGDLITGAAKLGHVPDFGFFGVPDYNGVMFEVFPGAPTVTGGNIIAFKGNYTGGGTEKTGVYFRHLSPEAHGGSAPSFLIANTETLIPGTNTFFGSTAPPNAADHKVVFAGFDDEWAPTLGGIYLAPLEPTPRLSMLVGIGQRVPGDTTKARFNALGEGLAFDGRYVAFWGGWGDETRTL
;
A
#
# COMPACT_ATOMS: atom_id res chain seq x y z
N MET A 1 32.49 12.34 69.27
CA MET A 1 32.11 12.31 67.85
C MET A 1 30.79 11.58 67.71
N LYS A 2 29.68 12.30 67.48
CA LYS A 2 28.36 11.67 67.24
C LYS A 2 28.12 11.54 65.77
N PRO A 3 27.57 10.43 65.32
CA PRO A 3 27.47 10.15 63.87
C PRO A 3 26.37 11.00 63.19
N ARG A 4 26.77 11.81 62.28
CA ARG A 4 25.90 12.65 61.42
C ARG A 4 25.19 11.87 60.32
N TYR A 5 25.33 10.55 60.29
CA TYR A 5 24.84 9.71 59.17
C TYR A 5 23.41 9.19 59.32
N MET A 6 22.82 9.30 60.52
CA MET A 6 21.51 8.69 60.78
C MET A 6 20.32 9.54 60.32
N LYS A 7 20.52 10.87 60.15
CA LYS A 7 19.43 11.77 59.70
C LYS A 7 19.16 11.72 58.18
N THR A 8 20.19 11.39 57.41
CA THR A 8 20.07 11.30 55.95
C THR A 8 19.38 10.00 55.47
N LEU A 9 19.55 8.91 56.23
CA LEU A 9 18.93 7.63 55.90
C LEU A 9 17.40 7.64 56.10
N TYR A 10 16.90 8.35 57.10
CA TYR A 10 15.46 8.45 57.32
C TYR A 10 14.76 9.29 56.25
N LEU A 11 15.41 10.29 55.65
CA LEU A 11 14.85 11.11 54.59
C LEU A 11 14.77 10.35 53.28
N LEU A 12 15.72 9.49 53.00
CA LEU A 12 15.74 8.64 51.80
C LEU A 12 14.67 7.52 51.84
N VAL A 13 14.44 6.93 53.02
CA VAL A 13 13.40 5.91 53.19
C VAL A 13 11.99 6.54 53.11
N ALA A 14 11.78 7.75 53.65
CA ALA A 14 10.51 8.44 53.54
C ALA A 14 10.21 8.89 52.10
N ALA A 15 11.24 9.32 51.33
CA ALA A 15 11.08 9.66 49.93
C ALA A 15 10.77 8.43 49.05
N ALA A 16 11.35 7.30 49.34
CA ALA A 16 11.09 6.05 48.62
C ALA A 16 9.72 5.46 48.91
N VAL A 17 9.18 5.62 50.12
CA VAL A 17 7.81 5.18 50.50
C VAL A 17 6.77 6.10 49.88
N VAL A 18 7.03 7.41 49.76
CA VAL A 18 6.10 8.34 49.08
C VAL A 18 6.13 8.19 47.58
N ALA A 19 7.27 7.82 46.98
CA ALA A 19 7.34 7.50 45.55
C ALA A 19 6.68 6.15 45.21
N GLY A 20 6.60 5.23 46.20
CA GLY A 20 5.95 3.92 45.97
C GLY A 20 4.43 3.92 46.15
N THR A 21 3.83 5.01 46.61
CA THR A 21 2.36 5.17 46.77
C THR A 21 1.75 6.12 45.74
N ALA A 22 2.50 6.59 44.77
CA ALA A 22 1.91 6.98 43.50
C ALA A 22 1.52 5.68 42.80
N VAL A 23 0.48 5.00 43.29
CA VAL A 23 -0.35 4.16 42.46
C VAL A 23 -0.74 5.11 41.32
N ALA A 24 -0.11 4.94 40.18
CA ALA A 24 -0.66 5.47 38.96
C ALA A 24 -2.11 5.01 39.01
N ASP A 25 -3.03 5.96 39.08
CA ASP A 25 -4.43 5.70 38.76
C ASP A 25 -4.35 4.95 37.44
N GLU A 26 -4.50 3.64 37.44
CA GLU A 26 -4.71 2.86 36.25
C GLU A 26 -6.01 3.43 35.68
N LYS A 27 -5.85 4.52 34.90
CA LYS A 27 -6.91 4.90 33.97
C LYS A 27 -7.15 3.62 33.20
N GLU A 28 -8.27 2.99 33.52
CA GLU A 28 -8.75 1.83 32.76
C GLU A 28 -8.52 2.16 31.29
N SER A 29 -7.81 1.28 30.61
CA SER A 29 -7.52 1.44 29.19
C SER A 29 -8.86 1.69 28.50
N VAL A 30 -9.03 2.87 27.93
CA VAL A 30 -10.23 3.25 27.17
C VAL A 30 -10.37 2.40 25.89
N PHE A 31 -9.39 1.54 25.61
CA PHE A 31 -9.35 0.70 24.43
C PHE A 31 -10.07 -0.64 24.68
N LEU A 32 -11.04 -0.90 23.84
CA LEU A 32 -11.67 -2.22 23.72
C LEU A 32 -10.93 -3.02 22.64
N TRP A 33 -10.56 -4.26 22.96
CA TRP A 33 -9.87 -5.15 22.05
C TRP A 33 -10.84 -6.16 21.47
N ASN A 34 -11.02 -6.13 20.15
CA ASN A 34 -11.84 -7.08 19.42
C ASN A 34 -11.01 -7.79 18.36
N THR A 35 -11.25 -9.08 18.19
CA THR A 35 -10.61 -9.89 17.15
C THR A 35 -11.25 -9.60 15.80
N VAL A 36 -10.46 -9.20 14.83
CA VAL A 36 -10.90 -9.06 13.43
C VAL A 36 -11.01 -10.45 12.78
N ILE A 37 -9.93 -11.20 12.76
CA ILE A 37 -9.84 -12.55 12.18
C ILE A 37 -8.83 -13.36 13.02
N ASN A 38 -9.12 -14.63 13.26
CA ASN A 38 -8.21 -15.54 13.96
C ASN A 38 -8.16 -16.94 13.29
N ASN A 39 -7.27 -17.80 13.78
CA ASN A 39 -7.03 -19.13 13.19
C ASN A 39 -8.18 -20.13 13.36
N ASN A 40 -9.20 -19.82 14.15
CA ASN A 40 -10.39 -20.65 14.31
C ASN A 40 -11.52 -20.22 13.37
N ASP A 41 -11.43 -19.03 12.78
CA ASP A 41 -12.45 -18.52 11.88
C ASP A 41 -12.38 -19.27 10.54
N LEU A 42 -13.57 -19.64 10.03
CA LEU A 42 -13.69 -20.26 8.72
C LEU A 42 -13.45 -19.21 7.62
N MET A 43 -12.71 -19.60 6.61
CA MET A 43 -12.55 -18.79 5.40
C MET A 43 -13.81 -18.91 4.54
N PRO A 44 -14.46 -17.80 4.18
CA PRO A 44 -15.61 -17.82 3.29
C PRO A 44 -15.29 -18.52 1.96
N PHE A 45 -16.16 -19.41 1.51
CA PHE A 45 -16.07 -20.18 0.25
C PHE A 45 -14.85 -21.10 0.13
N ALA A 46 -14.13 -21.39 1.20
CA ALA A 46 -12.90 -22.18 1.17
C ALA A 46 -13.03 -23.61 1.73
N GLN A 47 -14.20 -24.23 1.59
CA GLN A 47 -14.45 -25.64 1.90
C GLN A 47 -13.96 -26.09 3.30
N GLY A 48 -14.37 -25.39 4.35
CA GLY A 48 -14.03 -25.73 5.74
C GLY A 48 -12.59 -25.40 6.16
N ARG A 49 -11.85 -24.64 5.36
CA ARG A 49 -10.55 -24.13 5.74
C ARG A 49 -10.66 -23.01 6.75
N THR A 50 -9.71 -22.92 7.65
CA THR A 50 -9.55 -21.79 8.56
C THR A 50 -8.38 -20.93 8.15
N PHE A 51 -8.38 -19.69 8.63
CA PHE A 51 -7.24 -18.77 8.45
C PHE A 51 -6.01 -19.28 9.21
N ASN A 52 -4.81 -18.91 8.71
CA ASN A 52 -3.55 -19.33 9.34
C ASN A 52 -2.49 -18.23 9.33
N SER A 53 -2.46 -17.37 8.33
CA SER A 53 -1.50 -16.26 8.28
C SER A 53 -2.11 -15.03 7.66
N TYR A 54 -1.60 -13.88 8.09
CA TYR A 54 -2.16 -12.57 7.83
C TYR A 54 -1.05 -11.61 7.41
N ASN A 55 -1.38 -10.66 6.55
CA ASN A 55 -0.55 -9.50 6.27
C ASN A 55 -1.10 -8.27 7.02
N PRO A 56 -0.33 -7.16 7.10
CA PRO A 56 -0.79 -5.93 7.71
C PRO A 56 -2.17 -5.52 7.16
N PRO A 57 -3.16 -5.24 8.03
CA PRO A 57 -4.48 -4.79 7.62
C PRO A 57 -4.50 -3.30 7.26
N SER A 58 -5.59 -2.87 6.65
CA SER A 58 -5.96 -1.47 6.51
C SER A 58 -7.37 -1.28 7.07
N VAL A 59 -7.65 -0.11 7.65
CA VAL A 59 -8.94 0.19 8.28
C VAL A 59 -9.39 1.60 7.88
N ASN A 60 -10.69 1.78 7.72
CA ASN A 60 -11.30 3.08 7.47
C ASN A 60 -11.92 3.70 8.72
N THR A 61 -12.42 4.93 8.60
CA THR A 61 -13.04 5.66 9.73
C THR A 61 -14.37 5.08 10.21
N LYS A 62 -14.97 4.16 9.44
CA LYS A 62 -16.21 3.48 9.83
C LYS A 62 -15.96 2.18 10.62
N GLY A 63 -14.69 1.72 10.68
CA GLY A 63 -14.33 0.46 11.32
C GLY A 63 -14.29 -0.74 10.35
N MET A 64 -14.51 -0.53 9.05
CA MET A 64 -14.29 -1.59 8.07
C MET A 64 -12.81 -1.92 7.96
N VAL A 65 -12.45 -3.14 8.25
CA VAL A 65 -11.07 -3.66 8.14
C VAL A 65 -10.94 -4.51 6.90
N VAL A 66 -9.88 -4.29 6.12
CA VAL A 66 -9.48 -5.16 5.01
C VAL A 66 -8.13 -5.81 5.30
N VAL A 67 -8.01 -7.09 4.98
CA VAL A 67 -6.79 -7.87 5.22
C VAL A 67 -6.56 -8.89 4.11
N ARG A 68 -5.31 -9.09 3.75
CA ARG A 68 -4.88 -10.27 2.99
C ARG A 68 -4.58 -11.40 3.97
N ALA A 69 -5.21 -12.55 3.74
CA ALA A 69 -5.01 -13.72 4.59
C ALA A 69 -4.97 -15.01 3.77
N ARG A 70 -4.44 -16.07 4.36
CA ARG A 70 -4.39 -17.38 3.74
C ARG A 70 -4.63 -18.52 4.73
N SER A 71 -5.06 -19.68 4.21
CA SER A 71 -5.17 -20.91 4.99
C SER A 71 -3.83 -21.60 5.15
N ARG A 72 -3.80 -22.60 6.04
CA ARG A 72 -2.77 -23.63 6.00
C ARG A 72 -2.93 -24.49 4.76
N GLY A 73 -1.82 -24.87 4.14
CA GLY A 73 -1.78 -25.87 3.08
C GLY A 73 -1.47 -27.26 3.62
N GLY A 74 -1.50 -28.27 2.73
CA GLY A 74 -1.15 -29.66 3.02
C GLY A 74 -2.35 -30.60 3.09
N PRO A 75 -2.08 -31.91 3.19
CA PRO A 75 -3.14 -32.92 3.26
C PRO A 75 -4.06 -32.69 4.48
N PRO A 76 -5.37 -33.00 4.38
CA PRO A 76 -6.07 -33.50 3.17
C PRO A 76 -6.53 -32.36 2.23
N LEU A 77 -6.35 -31.11 2.59
CA LEU A 77 -6.96 -29.95 1.91
C LEU A 77 -6.19 -29.44 0.68
N GLY A 78 -4.99 -29.99 0.41
CA GLY A 78 -4.17 -29.54 -0.72
C GLY A 78 -3.50 -28.17 -0.52
N PRO A 79 -3.10 -27.46 -1.58
CA PRO A 79 -2.39 -26.17 -1.50
C PRO A 79 -3.17 -25.14 -0.68
N ALA A 80 -2.44 -24.23 0.01
CA ALA A 80 -3.08 -23.12 0.72
C ALA A 80 -3.90 -22.25 -0.26
N THR A 81 -5.08 -21.85 0.17
CA THR A 81 -5.81 -20.75 -0.49
C THR A 81 -5.48 -19.43 0.18
N HIS A 82 -5.65 -18.34 -0.53
CA HIS A 82 -5.45 -16.99 -0.03
C HIS A 82 -6.37 -16.01 -0.76
N GLY A 83 -6.60 -14.87 -0.15
CA GLY A 83 -7.49 -13.85 -0.68
C GLY A 83 -7.45 -12.57 0.13
N ILE A 84 -8.34 -11.69 -0.23
CA ILE A 84 -8.64 -10.42 0.42
C ILE A 84 -9.99 -10.54 1.10
N TYR A 85 -10.04 -10.19 2.36
CA TYR A 85 -11.22 -10.32 3.21
C TYR A 85 -11.48 -9.02 3.96
N THR A 86 -12.75 -8.75 4.26
CA THR A 86 -13.17 -7.63 5.09
C THR A 86 -13.96 -8.11 6.29
N ARG A 87 -13.97 -7.30 7.33
CA ARG A 87 -14.88 -7.37 8.45
C ARG A 87 -15.22 -5.98 8.93
N ASP A 88 -16.51 -5.71 9.14
CA ASP A 88 -16.97 -4.46 9.71
C ASP A 88 -16.89 -4.51 11.24
N MET A 89 -15.89 -3.85 11.81
CA MET A 89 -15.69 -3.80 13.26
C MET A 89 -16.55 -2.69 13.91
N GLY A 90 -17.24 -1.88 13.13
CA GLY A 90 -18.26 -0.94 13.60
C GLY A 90 -19.60 -1.63 13.95
N GLU A 91 -19.83 -2.83 13.44
CA GLU A 91 -21.02 -3.63 13.70
C GLU A 91 -20.71 -4.81 14.61
N ALA A 92 -21.60 -5.02 15.60
CA ALA A 92 -21.50 -6.20 16.45
C ALA A 92 -21.77 -7.48 15.62
N ASP A 93 -20.99 -8.54 15.87
CA ASP A 93 -21.17 -9.87 15.25
C ASP A 93 -21.10 -9.86 13.71
N SER A 94 -20.43 -8.88 13.10
CA SER A 94 -20.27 -8.81 11.66
C SER A 94 -19.54 -10.04 11.12
N GLU A 95 -19.94 -10.49 9.94
CA GLU A 95 -19.32 -11.63 9.27
C GLU A 95 -18.01 -11.22 8.55
N ILE A 96 -17.14 -12.22 8.36
CA ILE A 96 -15.98 -12.06 7.48
C ILE A 96 -16.44 -12.24 6.04
N VAL A 97 -16.24 -11.21 5.22
CA VAL A 97 -16.65 -11.19 3.82
C VAL A 97 -15.43 -11.34 2.90
N ARG A 98 -15.56 -12.22 1.91
CA ARG A 98 -14.56 -12.36 0.85
C ARG A 98 -14.73 -11.24 -0.17
N VAL A 99 -13.68 -10.48 -0.41
CA VAL A 99 -13.59 -9.54 -1.55
C VAL A 99 -13.17 -10.29 -2.80
N LEU A 100 -12.06 -11.02 -2.72
CA LEU A 100 -11.58 -11.92 -3.78
C LEU A 100 -10.67 -13.01 -3.19
N ASP A 101 -10.58 -14.12 -3.89
CA ASP A 101 -9.64 -15.21 -3.60
C ASP A 101 -9.27 -15.96 -4.90
N ARG A 102 -8.61 -17.10 -4.76
CA ARG A 102 -8.20 -17.94 -5.89
C ARG A 102 -9.39 -18.55 -6.68
N THR A 103 -10.61 -18.47 -6.18
CA THR A 103 -11.82 -18.93 -6.89
C THR A 103 -12.59 -17.78 -7.55
N THR A 104 -12.21 -16.54 -7.25
CA THR A 104 -12.83 -15.36 -7.82
C THR A 104 -12.38 -15.15 -9.27
N LEU A 105 -13.33 -14.92 -10.16
CA LEU A 105 -13.02 -14.57 -11.55
C LEU A 105 -12.30 -13.23 -11.61
N VAL A 106 -11.27 -13.16 -12.44
CA VAL A 106 -10.57 -11.90 -12.71
C VAL A 106 -11.49 -11.02 -13.56
N PRO A 107 -11.72 -9.76 -13.21
CA PRO A 107 -12.52 -8.84 -14.01
C PRO A 107 -11.88 -8.61 -15.40
N GLY A 108 -12.75 -8.37 -16.41
CA GLY A 108 -12.26 -7.95 -17.73
C GLY A 108 -11.44 -6.65 -17.66
N PRO A 109 -10.62 -6.37 -18.68
CA PRO A 109 -10.40 -7.16 -19.89
C PRO A 109 -9.32 -8.25 -19.73
N ASN A 110 -8.64 -8.33 -18.59
CA ASN A 110 -7.57 -9.30 -18.32
C ASN A 110 -8.07 -10.75 -18.27
N ASN A 111 -9.35 -10.94 -18.33
CA ASN A 111 -9.98 -12.21 -18.04
C ASN A 111 -10.84 -12.68 -19.19
N LEU A 112 -10.64 -13.93 -19.59
CA LEU A 112 -11.55 -14.71 -20.43
C LEU A 112 -11.94 -16.01 -19.71
N GLY A 113 -12.42 -15.89 -18.45
CA GLY A 113 -12.87 -17.01 -17.63
C GLY A 113 -11.81 -17.59 -16.69
N THR A 114 -10.74 -16.87 -16.40
CA THR A 114 -9.74 -17.29 -15.41
C THR A 114 -10.01 -16.73 -14.03
N THR A 115 -9.38 -17.32 -13.02
CA THR A 115 -9.41 -16.88 -11.63
C THR A 115 -8.05 -16.33 -11.19
N PHE A 116 -8.03 -15.60 -10.08
CA PHE A 116 -6.77 -15.17 -9.49
C PHE A 116 -5.91 -16.37 -9.07
N VAL A 117 -4.60 -16.27 -9.29
CA VAL A 117 -3.62 -17.24 -8.78
C VAL A 117 -2.92 -16.73 -7.55
N GLU A 118 -2.82 -15.41 -7.40
CA GLU A 118 -2.19 -14.77 -6.26
C GLU A 118 -2.70 -13.36 -6.00
N THR A 119 -2.68 -12.96 -4.73
CA THR A 119 -2.87 -11.59 -4.25
C THR A 119 -1.58 -11.13 -3.57
N PRO A 120 -0.58 -10.66 -4.33
CA PRO A 120 0.80 -10.54 -3.84
C PRO A 120 1.06 -9.35 -2.94
N SER A 121 0.11 -8.44 -2.76
CA SER A 121 0.29 -7.17 -2.05
C SER A 121 -0.73 -6.99 -0.93
N PHE A 122 -0.49 -6.00 -0.08
CA PHE A 122 -1.43 -5.60 0.96
C PHE A 122 -2.61 -4.86 0.33
N PRO A 123 -3.86 -5.17 0.70
CA PRO A 123 -5.00 -4.36 0.31
C PRO A 123 -4.99 -3.03 1.05
N ARG A 124 -5.53 -2.00 0.42
CA ARG A 124 -5.83 -0.72 1.06
C ARG A 124 -7.31 -0.42 0.94
N ILE A 125 -7.88 0.21 1.96
CA ILE A 125 -9.26 0.68 1.95
C ILE A 125 -9.25 2.21 1.99
N ASP A 126 -10.21 2.82 1.30
CA ASP A 126 -10.43 4.27 1.37
C ASP A 126 -10.78 4.70 2.79
N MET A 127 -10.28 5.85 3.21
CA MET A 127 -10.45 6.35 4.58
C MET A 127 -11.94 6.56 4.95
N HIS A 128 -12.79 6.92 4.00
CA HIS A 128 -14.18 7.34 4.24
C HIS A 128 -15.22 6.46 3.58
N THR A 129 -14.83 5.59 2.66
CA THR A 129 -15.71 4.65 1.97
C THR A 129 -15.23 3.21 2.15
N ASP A 130 -16.01 2.25 1.69
CA ASP A 130 -15.66 0.84 1.77
C ASP A 130 -14.94 0.34 0.51
N THR A 131 -14.50 1.27 -0.33
CA THR A 131 -13.75 0.97 -1.54
C THR A 131 -12.35 0.46 -1.20
N ILE A 132 -11.99 -0.64 -1.82
CA ILE A 132 -10.70 -1.32 -1.62
C ILE A 132 -9.91 -1.24 -2.91
N ALA A 133 -8.59 -1.12 -2.79
CA ALA A 133 -7.64 -1.34 -3.87
C ALA A 133 -6.67 -2.46 -3.48
N THR A 134 -6.45 -3.38 -4.40
CA THR A 134 -5.52 -4.49 -4.22
C THR A 134 -4.84 -4.88 -5.53
N ARG A 135 -3.69 -5.51 -5.44
CA ARG A 135 -3.03 -6.13 -6.58
C ARG A 135 -3.42 -7.61 -6.69
N GLY A 136 -3.60 -8.08 -7.90
CA GLY A 136 -3.84 -9.49 -8.19
C GLY A 136 -3.01 -9.99 -9.36
N ASN A 137 -2.59 -11.25 -9.29
CA ASN A 137 -1.93 -11.95 -10.38
C ASN A 137 -2.83 -13.09 -10.87
N HIS A 138 -2.75 -13.37 -12.16
CA HIS A 138 -3.47 -14.47 -12.80
C HIS A 138 -2.68 -15.04 -13.98
N GLN A 139 -3.10 -16.15 -14.52
CA GLN A 139 -2.49 -16.69 -15.74
C GLN A 139 -2.90 -15.83 -16.94
N PRO A 140 -2.05 -15.71 -17.95
CA PRO A 140 -2.41 -15.02 -19.18
C PRO A 140 -3.58 -15.77 -19.85
N VAL A 141 -4.66 -15.08 -20.10
CA VAL A 141 -5.86 -15.68 -20.71
C VAL A 141 -6.42 -14.85 -21.84
N TYR A 142 -6.05 -13.57 -21.90
CA TYR A 142 -6.43 -12.71 -22.98
C TYR A 142 -5.50 -12.94 -24.16
N ARG A 143 -6.09 -13.18 -25.34
CA ARG A 143 -5.36 -13.32 -26.59
C ARG A 143 -5.65 -12.15 -27.50
N TYR A 144 -4.65 -11.61 -28.12
CA TYR A 144 -4.80 -10.58 -29.13
C TYR A 144 -3.70 -10.72 -30.19
N TYR A 145 -3.95 -10.16 -31.34
CA TYR A 145 -3.00 -10.16 -32.45
C TYR A 145 -2.23 -8.85 -32.49
N GLU A 146 -0.96 -8.87 -32.15
CA GLU A 146 -0.12 -7.68 -31.95
C GLU A 146 -0.09 -6.80 -33.22
N ASN A 147 -0.06 -7.42 -34.40
CA ASN A 147 -0.08 -6.73 -35.70
C ASN A 147 -1.38 -6.97 -36.48
N GLY A 148 -2.42 -7.46 -35.83
CA GLY A 148 -3.70 -7.75 -36.46
C GLY A 148 -3.70 -8.98 -37.40
N SER A 149 -2.64 -9.80 -37.35
CA SER A 149 -2.50 -11.00 -38.22
C SER A 149 -2.56 -12.26 -37.36
N GLU A 150 -3.26 -13.27 -37.89
CA GLU A 150 -3.27 -14.61 -37.28
C GLU A 150 -1.84 -15.20 -37.33
N GLY A 151 -1.33 -15.56 -36.17
CA GLY A 151 0.07 -16.00 -36.01
C GLY A 151 0.92 -15.08 -35.14
N ASP A 152 0.55 -13.79 -35.02
CA ASP A 152 1.17 -12.83 -34.10
C ASP A 152 0.41 -12.78 -32.74
N GLU A 153 -0.21 -13.89 -32.38
CA GLU A 153 -1.02 -14.03 -31.19
C GLU A 153 -0.16 -13.92 -29.93
N THR A 154 -0.50 -12.98 -29.04
CA THR A 154 0.14 -12.86 -27.76
C THR A 154 -0.88 -12.97 -26.62
N ARG A 155 -0.38 -13.23 -25.43
CA ARG A 155 -1.19 -13.28 -24.21
C ARG A 155 -0.85 -12.10 -23.34
N ALA A 156 -1.86 -11.43 -22.85
CA ALA A 156 -1.72 -10.28 -21.99
C ALA A 156 -2.37 -10.50 -20.63
N GLY A 157 -2.04 -9.64 -19.70
CA GLY A 157 -2.75 -9.58 -18.45
C GLY A 157 -2.34 -10.62 -17.41
N THR A 158 -1.10 -10.56 -16.93
CA THR A 158 -0.64 -11.42 -15.82
C THR A 158 -0.76 -10.78 -14.46
N THR A 159 -0.93 -9.45 -14.39
CA THR A 159 -1.04 -8.67 -13.16
C THR A 159 -1.89 -7.43 -13.38
N GLY A 160 -2.54 -6.98 -12.32
CA GLY A 160 -3.36 -5.75 -12.34
C GLY A 160 -3.64 -5.21 -10.96
N ILE A 161 -4.18 -4.02 -10.94
CA ILE A 161 -4.78 -3.37 -9.79
C ILE A 161 -6.29 -3.51 -9.91
N TYR A 162 -6.90 -3.98 -8.84
CA TYR A 162 -8.34 -4.26 -8.76
C TYR A 162 -8.96 -3.44 -7.64
N SER A 163 -10.18 -2.96 -7.86
CA SER A 163 -10.90 -2.11 -6.93
C SER A 163 -12.40 -2.36 -7.04
N ASN A 164 -13.18 -1.97 -6.02
CA ASN A 164 -14.64 -2.14 -5.97
C ASN A 164 -15.39 -0.83 -5.69
N PRO A 165 -15.16 0.25 -6.44
CA PRO A 165 -15.70 1.59 -6.13
C PRO A 165 -17.23 1.65 -6.12
N HIS A 166 -17.90 0.70 -6.76
CA HIS A 166 -19.35 0.63 -6.88
C HIS A 166 -19.92 -0.73 -6.44
N GLY A 167 -19.18 -1.45 -5.58
CA GLY A 167 -19.54 -2.77 -5.05
C GLY A 167 -18.88 -3.91 -5.82
N ASP A 168 -18.99 -3.91 -7.15
CA ASP A 168 -18.37 -4.95 -7.98
C ASP A 168 -16.87 -4.73 -8.16
N LEU A 169 -16.12 -5.83 -8.20
CA LEU A 169 -14.68 -5.80 -8.45
C LEU A 169 -14.44 -5.49 -9.93
N ILE A 170 -13.63 -4.47 -10.20
CA ILE A 170 -13.23 -4.06 -11.55
C ILE A 170 -11.70 -3.98 -11.69
N THR A 171 -11.22 -4.00 -12.93
CA THR A 171 -9.81 -3.75 -13.25
C THR A 171 -9.55 -2.24 -13.29
N GLY A 172 -8.75 -1.75 -12.35
CA GLY A 172 -8.36 -0.34 -12.29
C GLY A 172 -7.12 -0.03 -13.12
N ALA A 173 -6.13 -0.93 -13.13
CA ALA A 173 -4.95 -0.88 -14.00
C ALA A 173 -4.51 -2.30 -14.34
N ALA A 174 -3.88 -2.49 -15.51
CA ALA A 174 -3.55 -3.82 -16.00
C ALA A 174 -2.27 -3.85 -16.83
N LYS A 175 -1.53 -4.95 -16.74
CA LYS A 175 -0.55 -5.35 -17.75
C LYS A 175 -1.32 -5.98 -18.91
N LEU A 176 -1.61 -5.22 -19.95
CA LEU A 176 -2.54 -5.65 -20.98
C LEU A 176 -1.93 -5.77 -22.38
N GLY A 177 -0.73 -5.23 -22.61
CA GLY A 177 -0.19 -5.15 -23.97
C GLY A 177 -0.98 -4.17 -24.85
N HIS A 178 -0.72 -4.21 -26.15
CA HIS A 178 -1.40 -3.36 -27.13
C HIS A 178 -2.73 -4.00 -27.56
N VAL A 179 -3.77 -3.77 -26.78
CA VAL A 179 -5.10 -4.28 -27.10
C VAL A 179 -5.96 -3.10 -27.60
N PRO A 180 -6.61 -3.20 -28.76
CA PRO A 180 -7.53 -2.18 -29.24
C PRO A 180 -8.56 -1.82 -28.16
N ASP A 181 -8.95 -0.56 -28.09
CA ASP A 181 -9.93 0.01 -27.17
C ASP A 181 -9.52 0.06 -25.68
N PHE A 182 -8.33 -0.43 -25.32
CA PHE A 182 -7.82 -0.42 -23.93
C PHE A 182 -6.56 0.44 -23.73
N GLY A 183 -6.32 1.38 -24.65
CA GLY A 183 -5.18 2.32 -24.55
C GLY A 183 -5.15 3.17 -23.27
N PHE A 184 -6.27 3.34 -22.60
CA PHE A 184 -6.36 4.04 -21.32
C PHE A 184 -5.66 3.31 -20.15
N PHE A 185 -5.27 2.05 -20.31
CA PHE A 185 -4.38 1.33 -19.39
C PHE A 185 -2.89 1.58 -19.68
N GLY A 186 -2.57 2.32 -20.74
CA GLY A 186 -1.20 2.66 -21.11
C GLY A 186 -0.51 3.61 -20.14
N VAL A 187 0.80 3.72 -20.29
CA VAL A 187 1.61 4.67 -19.54
C VAL A 187 1.34 6.08 -20.09
N PRO A 188 0.99 7.07 -19.22
CA PRO A 188 0.80 8.45 -19.65
C PRO A 188 2.04 9.01 -20.36
N ASP A 189 1.82 9.84 -21.37
CA ASP A 189 2.84 10.52 -22.17
C ASP A 189 3.75 9.61 -23.04
N TYR A 190 3.49 8.28 -23.02
CA TYR A 190 4.18 7.29 -23.82
C TYR A 190 3.22 6.58 -24.77
N ASN A 191 3.18 7.00 -26.02
CA ASN A 191 2.30 6.38 -27.00
C ASN A 191 2.65 4.91 -27.20
N GLY A 192 1.67 4.05 -26.94
CA GLY A 192 1.80 2.61 -27.14
C GLY A 192 2.64 1.87 -26.09
N VAL A 193 3.10 2.53 -25.02
CA VAL A 193 3.78 1.87 -23.90
C VAL A 193 2.78 1.46 -22.84
N MET A 194 2.89 0.21 -22.38
CA MET A 194 2.03 -0.35 -21.36
C MET A 194 2.81 -0.63 -20.08
N PHE A 195 2.11 -0.60 -18.94
CA PHE A 195 2.71 -1.05 -17.69
C PHE A 195 3.07 -2.54 -17.73
N GLU A 196 4.21 -2.90 -17.18
CA GLU A 196 4.71 -4.28 -17.11
C GLU A 196 4.43 -4.91 -15.76
N VAL A 197 4.55 -4.13 -14.69
CA VAL A 197 4.32 -4.58 -13.32
C VAL A 197 3.89 -3.42 -12.41
N PHE A 198 3.15 -3.76 -11.35
CA PHE A 198 2.68 -2.83 -10.32
C PHE A 198 3.31 -3.21 -8.98
N PRO A 199 4.52 -2.71 -8.64
CA PRO A 199 5.19 -3.06 -7.40
C PRO A 199 4.47 -2.50 -6.17
N GLY A 200 4.45 -3.25 -5.08
CA GLY A 200 3.91 -2.84 -3.79
C GLY A 200 2.39 -2.80 -3.71
N ALA A 201 1.88 -2.07 -2.76
CA ALA A 201 0.45 -1.90 -2.52
C ALA A 201 -0.10 -0.70 -3.29
N PRO A 202 -1.20 -0.87 -4.04
CA PRO A 202 -1.98 0.28 -4.49
C PRO A 202 -2.72 0.91 -3.33
N THR A 203 -3.23 2.10 -3.52
CA THR A 203 -4.07 2.82 -2.57
C THR A 203 -5.32 3.36 -3.25
N VAL A 204 -6.32 3.75 -2.46
CA VAL A 204 -7.57 4.34 -2.96
C VAL A 204 -7.99 5.50 -2.08
N THR A 205 -8.58 6.53 -2.67
CA THR A 205 -9.13 7.71 -1.98
C THR A 205 -10.33 8.27 -2.72
N GLY A 206 -11.17 9.04 -2.01
CA GLY A 206 -12.38 9.63 -2.58
C GLY A 206 -13.38 8.60 -3.11
N GLY A 207 -13.27 7.35 -2.68
CA GLY A 207 -14.14 6.25 -3.06
C GLY A 207 -13.90 5.67 -4.46
N ASN A 208 -13.19 6.37 -5.34
CA ASN A 208 -13.05 5.97 -6.74
C ASN A 208 -11.75 6.39 -7.42
N ILE A 209 -10.76 6.85 -6.67
CA ILE A 209 -9.45 7.22 -7.23
C ILE A 209 -8.40 6.24 -6.71
N ILE A 210 -7.85 5.43 -7.59
CA ILE A 210 -6.71 4.57 -7.26
C ILE A 210 -5.41 5.29 -7.53
N ALA A 211 -4.39 5.08 -6.66
CA ALA A 211 -3.03 5.46 -6.93
C ALA A 211 -2.10 4.26 -6.76
N PHE A 212 -1.06 4.18 -7.59
CA PHE A 212 -0.21 3.00 -7.66
C PHE A 212 1.18 3.33 -8.20
N LYS A 213 2.15 2.48 -7.88
CA LYS A 213 3.45 2.43 -8.56
C LYS A 213 3.32 1.56 -9.80
N GLY A 214 3.86 2.03 -10.93
CA GLY A 214 3.93 1.28 -12.17
C GLY A 214 5.35 1.29 -12.73
N ASN A 215 5.82 0.11 -13.18
CA ASN A 215 7.09 -0.01 -13.91
C ASN A 215 6.79 -0.35 -15.38
N TYR A 216 7.64 0.14 -16.27
CA TYR A 216 7.51 -0.04 -17.71
C TYR A 216 8.86 0.16 -18.40
N THR A 217 8.96 -0.27 -19.64
CA THR A 217 10.10 0.03 -20.50
C THR A 217 9.72 1.12 -21.49
N GLY A 218 10.41 2.25 -21.45
CA GLY A 218 10.18 3.40 -22.32
C GLY A 218 11.49 3.89 -22.94
N GLY A 219 11.56 3.99 -24.27
CA GLY A 219 12.79 4.39 -24.97
C GLY A 219 13.95 3.42 -24.77
N GLY A 220 13.67 2.13 -24.52
CA GLY A 220 14.68 1.09 -24.29
C GLY A 220 15.29 1.05 -22.89
N THR A 221 14.75 1.80 -21.94
CA THR A 221 15.19 1.83 -20.54
C THR A 221 14.03 1.48 -19.60
N GLU A 222 14.34 0.75 -18.54
CA GLU A 222 13.39 0.50 -17.44
C GLU A 222 13.12 1.78 -16.69
N LYS A 223 11.87 2.02 -16.38
CA LYS A 223 11.37 3.23 -15.71
C LYS A 223 10.38 2.85 -14.65
N THR A 224 10.28 3.70 -13.63
CA THR A 224 9.30 3.58 -12.56
C THR A 224 8.62 4.92 -12.31
N GLY A 225 7.38 4.86 -11.84
CA GLY A 225 6.64 6.08 -11.50
C GLY A 225 5.46 5.80 -10.61
N VAL A 226 4.88 6.87 -10.10
CA VAL A 226 3.65 6.91 -9.32
C VAL A 226 2.56 7.54 -10.19
N TYR A 227 1.42 6.88 -10.23
CA TYR A 227 0.30 7.22 -11.10
C TYR A 227 -1.01 7.16 -10.32
N PHE A 228 -2.04 7.83 -10.84
CA PHE A 228 -3.40 7.67 -10.36
C PHE A 228 -4.40 7.56 -11.52
N ARG A 229 -5.58 7.02 -11.23
CA ARG A 229 -6.67 6.90 -12.19
C ARG A 229 -8.01 7.08 -11.48
N HIS A 230 -8.91 7.84 -12.11
CA HIS A 230 -10.31 7.93 -11.70
C HIS A 230 -11.09 6.73 -12.26
N LEU A 231 -11.86 6.09 -11.40
CA LEU A 231 -12.73 4.97 -11.76
C LEU A 231 -14.19 5.43 -11.81
N SER A 232 -14.87 5.17 -12.91
CA SER A 232 -16.30 5.40 -13.06
C SER A 232 -17.10 4.11 -12.87
N PRO A 233 -18.45 4.18 -12.77
CA PRO A 233 -19.32 2.99 -12.69
C PRO A 233 -19.31 2.11 -13.95
N GLU A 234 -18.76 2.60 -15.05
CA GLU A 234 -18.68 1.87 -16.31
C GLU A 234 -17.75 0.66 -16.23
N ALA A 235 -17.88 -0.23 -17.21
CA ALA A 235 -16.97 -1.36 -17.33
C ALA A 235 -15.50 -0.92 -17.28
N HIS A 236 -14.67 -1.67 -16.56
CA HIS A 236 -13.24 -1.39 -16.35
C HIS A 236 -12.94 -0.06 -15.64
N GLY A 237 -13.92 0.52 -14.93
CA GLY A 237 -13.77 1.84 -14.31
C GLY A 237 -13.83 3.00 -15.30
N GLY A 238 -14.42 2.79 -16.48
CA GLY A 238 -14.48 3.75 -17.57
C GLY A 238 -13.21 3.81 -18.42
N SER A 239 -13.19 4.74 -19.35
CA SER A 239 -12.09 4.95 -20.31
C SER A 239 -11.15 6.10 -19.92
N ALA A 240 -11.26 6.67 -18.71
CA ALA A 240 -10.32 7.68 -18.23
C ALA A 240 -8.90 7.10 -18.16
N PRO A 241 -7.89 7.80 -18.70
CA PRO A 241 -6.50 7.34 -18.64
C PRO A 241 -5.93 7.44 -17.24
N SER A 242 -4.78 6.80 -17.03
CA SER A 242 -3.93 7.08 -15.88
C SER A 242 -3.24 8.44 -16.04
N PHE A 243 -2.99 9.11 -14.91
CA PHE A 243 -2.26 10.37 -14.85
C PHE A 243 -0.95 10.19 -14.10
N LEU A 244 0.09 10.86 -14.58
CA LEU A 244 1.40 10.86 -13.93
C LEU A 244 1.40 11.77 -12.70
N ILE A 245 1.99 11.29 -11.60
CA ILE A 245 2.36 12.09 -10.43
C ILE A 245 3.85 12.41 -10.48
N ALA A 246 4.68 11.39 -10.57
CA ALA A 246 6.13 11.52 -10.73
C ALA A 246 6.70 10.21 -11.29
N ASN A 247 7.74 10.31 -12.09
CA ASN A 247 8.50 9.18 -12.62
C ASN A 247 9.99 9.52 -12.72
N THR A 248 10.77 8.60 -13.27
CA THR A 248 12.22 8.76 -13.47
C THR A 248 12.62 9.87 -14.47
N GLU A 249 11.66 10.58 -15.04
CA GLU A 249 11.87 11.77 -15.89
C GLU A 249 11.37 13.05 -15.20
N THR A 250 10.87 12.95 -13.98
CA THR A 250 10.48 14.08 -13.15
C THR A 250 11.68 14.57 -12.35
N LEU A 251 11.94 15.86 -12.34
CA LEU A 251 13.01 16.46 -11.51
C LEU A 251 12.61 16.39 -10.03
N ILE A 252 13.59 16.05 -9.20
CA ILE A 252 13.48 16.21 -7.75
C ILE A 252 13.32 17.70 -7.45
N PRO A 253 12.24 18.13 -6.76
CA PRO A 253 11.96 19.54 -6.51
C PRO A 253 13.13 20.31 -5.92
N GLY A 254 13.48 21.43 -6.53
CA GLY A 254 14.60 22.29 -6.11
C GLY A 254 15.98 21.81 -6.54
N THR A 255 16.09 20.83 -7.41
CA THR A 255 17.35 20.30 -7.94
C THR A 255 17.32 20.20 -9.47
N ASN A 256 18.46 19.85 -10.08
CA ASN A 256 18.57 19.50 -11.49
C ASN A 256 18.72 17.98 -11.70
N THR A 257 18.41 17.17 -10.68
CA THR A 257 18.51 15.73 -10.70
C THR A 257 17.12 15.12 -10.87
N PHE A 258 16.99 14.13 -11.72
CA PHE A 258 15.76 13.35 -11.88
C PHE A 258 15.59 12.32 -10.74
N PHE A 259 14.36 11.88 -10.51
CA PHE A 259 14.17 10.68 -9.72
C PHE A 259 14.80 9.47 -10.41
N GLY A 260 15.56 8.67 -9.68
CA GLY A 260 16.04 7.36 -10.11
C GLY A 260 15.12 6.24 -9.62
N SER A 261 14.36 6.51 -8.54
CA SER A 261 13.42 5.54 -7.96
C SER A 261 12.21 6.24 -7.35
N THR A 262 11.06 5.55 -7.39
CA THR A 262 9.83 5.93 -6.68
C THR A 262 9.28 4.74 -5.92
N ALA A 263 8.71 4.98 -4.74
CA ALA A 263 8.09 3.94 -3.91
C ALA A 263 6.57 3.86 -4.11
N PRO A 264 5.93 2.77 -3.69
CA PRO A 264 4.48 2.65 -3.68
C PRO A 264 3.82 3.78 -2.88
N PRO A 265 2.75 4.41 -3.41
CA PRO A 265 2.11 5.54 -2.77
C PRO A 265 1.15 5.12 -1.65
N ASN A 266 0.82 6.09 -0.78
CA ASN A 266 -0.36 6.06 0.07
C ASN A 266 -1.20 7.32 -0.20
N ALA A 267 -2.54 7.21 -0.19
CA ALA A 267 -3.42 8.32 -0.53
C ALA A 267 -4.59 8.45 0.44
N ALA A 268 -4.97 9.68 0.73
CA ALA A 268 -6.17 10.07 1.47
C ALA A 268 -6.56 11.49 1.09
N ASP A 269 -7.85 11.84 1.21
CA ASP A 269 -8.38 13.18 0.97
C ASP A 269 -7.90 13.81 -0.35
N HIS A 270 -7.97 13.01 -1.45
CA HIS A 270 -7.54 13.43 -2.80
C HIS A 270 -6.07 13.89 -2.89
N LYS A 271 -5.23 13.44 -1.97
CA LYS A 271 -3.79 13.67 -1.97
C LYS A 271 -3.06 12.34 -1.91
N VAL A 272 -1.82 12.35 -2.35
CA VAL A 272 -0.94 11.20 -2.34
C VAL A 272 0.38 11.54 -1.67
N VAL A 273 0.93 10.60 -0.91
CA VAL A 273 2.30 10.65 -0.40
C VAL A 273 3.09 9.47 -0.98
N PHE A 274 4.33 9.72 -1.33
CA PHE A 274 5.26 8.69 -1.80
C PHE A 274 6.69 9.07 -1.46
N ALA A 275 7.58 8.08 -1.36
CA ALA A 275 9.01 8.30 -1.31
C ALA A 275 9.59 8.27 -2.73
N GLY A 276 10.54 9.17 -3.02
CA GLY A 276 11.24 9.23 -4.29
C GLY A 276 12.68 9.69 -4.09
N PHE A 277 13.62 9.04 -4.78
CA PHE A 277 15.04 9.23 -4.59
C PHE A 277 15.77 9.31 -5.93
N ASP A 278 16.99 9.87 -5.92
CA ASP A 278 17.90 9.92 -7.08
C ASP A 278 18.46 8.54 -7.47
N ASP A 279 18.53 7.61 -6.53
CA ASP A 279 18.98 6.23 -6.74
C ASP A 279 18.18 5.27 -5.85
N GLU A 280 17.94 4.04 -6.31
CA GLU A 280 17.19 3.04 -5.58
C GLU A 280 18.01 2.39 -4.46
N TRP A 281 19.31 2.18 -4.69
CA TRP A 281 20.18 1.39 -3.83
C TRP A 281 21.05 2.21 -2.90
N ALA A 282 21.45 3.41 -3.37
CA ALA A 282 22.33 4.30 -2.62
C ALA A 282 21.85 5.77 -2.71
N PRO A 283 20.64 6.07 -2.21
CA PRO A 283 20.04 7.38 -2.36
C PRO A 283 20.85 8.46 -1.65
N THR A 284 21.13 9.55 -2.34
CA THR A 284 21.82 10.75 -1.82
C THR A 284 20.92 11.97 -1.79
N LEU A 285 19.90 12.00 -2.65
CA LEU A 285 18.91 13.06 -2.77
C LEU A 285 17.50 12.47 -2.78
N GLY A 286 16.54 13.32 -2.49
CA GLY A 286 15.14 12.95 -2.50
C GLY A 286 14.56 12.86 -1.10
N GLY A 287 13.38 12.27 -0.98
CA GLY A 287 12.64 12.25 0.27
C GLY A 287 11.22 11.76 0.12
N ILE A 288 10.36 12.21 1.02
CA ILE A 288 8.93 11.93 1.04
C ILE A 288 8.20 13.17 0.51
N TYR A 289 7.33 12.95 -0.45
CA TYR A 289 6.59 13.99 -1.17
C TYR A 289 5.09 13.86 -0.96
N LEU A 290 4.43 15.00 -0.89
CA LEU A 290 2.98 15.15 -0.95
C LEU A 290 2.60 15.81 -2.27
N ALA A 291 1.57 15.31 -2.92
CA ALA A 291 0.99 15.89 -4.12
C ALA A 291 -0.55 15.81 -4.10
N PRO A 292 -1.27 16.77 -4.68
CA PRO A 292 -2.68 16.59 -5.01
C PRO A 292 -2.83 15.54 -6.13
N LEU A 293 -3.97 14.86 -6.18
CA LEU A 293 -4.31 13.94 -7.26
C LEU A 293 -4.95 14.71 -8.43
N GLU A 294 -4.10 15.43 -9.15
CA GLU A 294 -4.41 16.22 -10.34
C GLU A 294 -3.36 15.98 -11.42
N PRO A 295 -3.67 16.19 -12.71
CA PRO A 295 -2.67 16.08 -13.77
C PRO A 295 -1.49 17.03 -13.55
N THR A 296 -0.26 16.52 -13.71
CA THR A 296 1.00 17.29 -13.53
C THR A 296 1.08 18.03 -12.18
N PRO A 297 0.94 17.34 -11.05
CA PRO A 297 0.82 17.99 -9.75
C PRO A 297 2.14 18.62 -9.32
N ARG A 298 2.04 19.67 -8.52
CA ARG A 298 3.21 20.20 -7.82
C ARG A 298 3.58 19.31 -6.65
N LEU A 299 4.80 18.80 -6.66
CA LEU A 299 5.34 18.00 -5.56
C LEU A 299 5.82 18.90 -4.41
N SER A 300 5.39 18.62 -3.20
CA SER A 300 5.84 19.26 -1.96
C SER A 300 6.65 18.27 -1.14
N MET A 301 7.94 18.54 -0.94
CA MET A 301 8.79 17.71 -0.08
C MET A 301 8.40 17.90 1.38
N LEU A 302 8.05 16.84 2.06
CA LEU A 302 7.73 16.83 3.50
C LEU A 302 8.98 16.62 4.35
N VAL A 303 9.84 15.70 3.94
CA VAL A 303 11.11 15.40 4.57
C VAL A 303 12.08 14.88 3.50
N GLY A 304 13.36 15.21 3.60
CA GLY A 304 14.38 14.80 2.64
C GLY A 304 15.64 14.27 3.32
N ILE A 305 16.42 13.51 2.56
CA ILE A 305 17.80 13.13 2.92
C ILE A 305 18.59 14.41 3.17
N GLY A 306 19.42 14.42 4.21
CA GLY A 306 20.20 15.58 4.64
C GLY A 306 19.44 16.61 5.48
N GLN A 307 18.13 16.49 5.67
CA GLN A 307 17.38 17.34 6.60
C GLN A 307 17.64 16.93 8.05
N ARG A 308 17.51 17.88 8.96
CA ARG A 308 17.72 17.63 10.41
C ARG A 308 16.64 16.70 10.96
N VAL A 309 17.09 15.78 11.82
CA VAL A 309 16.20 14.91 12.58
C VAL A 309 15.50 15.73 13.66
N PRO A 310 14.16 15.79 13.68
CA PRO A 310 13.43 16.52 14.69
C PRO A 310 13.71 16.01 16.11
N GLY A 311 13.98 16.93 17.05
CA GLY A 311 14.21 16.59 18.46
C GLY A 311 15.61 16.04 18.76
N ASP A 312 16.45 15.78 17.76
CA ASP A 312 17.82 15.35 17.99
C ASP A 312 18.72 16.51 18.42
N THR A 313 19.40 16.36 19.56
CA THR A 313 20.27 17.37 20.17
C THR A 313 21.65 17.43 19.50
N THR A 314 22.08 16.38 18.83
CA THR A 314 23.37 16.29 18.13
C THR A 314 23.35 16.97 16.77
N LYS A 315 22.20 17.44 16.31
CA LYS A 315 21.95 18.03 14.98
C LYS A 315 22.14 17.01 13.86
N ALA A 316 21.89 15.73 14.13
CA ALA A 316 21.93 14.68 13.15
C ALA A 316 20.98 14.95 11.96
N ARG A 317 21.30 14.36 10.83
CA ARG A 317 20.54 14.50 9.60
C ARG A 317 20.13 13.12 9.12
N PHE A 318 18.93 13.03 8.51
CA PHE A 318 18.50 11.80 7.86
C PHE A 318 19.49 11.41 6.76
N ASN A 319 19.96 10.19 6.78
CA ASN A 319 20.74 9.55 5.72
C ASN A 319 19.98 8.42 5.03
N ALA A 320 18.86 8.00 5.61
CA ALA A 320 17.94 7.04 5.00
C ALA A 320 16.50 7.37 5.35
N LEU A 321 15.58 7.12 4.43
CA LEU A 321 14.13 7.22 4.62
C LEU A 321 13.49 5.95 4.05
N GLY A 322 12.55 5.37 4.79
CA GLY A 322 11.86 4.16 4.37
C GLY A 322 10.79 4.42 3.32
N GLU A 323 10.56 3.44 2.48
CA GLU A 323 9.52 3.47 1.44
C GLU A 323 8.11 3.17 1.98
N GLY A 324 8.00 2.51 3.14
CA GLY A 324 6.73 2.20 3.79
C GLY A 324 6.15 3.44 4.46
N LEU A 325 5.06 3.95 3.91
CA LEU A 325 4.39 5.15 4.39
C LEU A 325 2.98 4.84 4.87
N ALA A 326 2.50 5.57 5.88
CA ALA A 326 1.08 5.66 6.22
C ALA A 326 0.64 7.13 6.16
N PHE A 327 -0.56 7.35 5.59
CA PHE A 327 -1.14 8.67 5.41
C PHE A 327 -2.65 8.63 5.60
N ASP A 328 -3.19 9.48 6.44
CA ASP A 328 -4.61 9.58 6.76
C ASP A 328 -5.29 10.86 6.21
N GLY A 329 -4.57 11.63 5.37
CA GLY A 329 -5.00 12.94 4.85
C GLY A 329 -4.42 14.12 5.62
N ARG A 330 -4.05 13.91 6.89
CA ARG A 330 -3.50 14.93 7.78
C ARG A 330 -2.09 14.60 8.29
N TYR A 331 -1.86 13.36 8.69
CA TYR A 331 -0.60 12.89 9.26
C TYR A 331 0.09 11.91 8.31
N VAL A 332 1.42 12.01 8.24
CA VAL A 332 2.27 11.06 7.54
C VAL A 332 3.17 10.38 8.54
N ALA A 333 3.11 9.05 8.60
CA ALA A 333 4.06 8.25 9.37
C ALA A 333 5.06 7.58 8.42
N PHE A 334 6.34 7.62 8.79
CA PHE A 334 7.43 7.06 8.01
C PHE A 334 8.57 6.60 8.92
N TRP A 335 9.44 5.77 8.39
CA TRP A 335 10.69 5.41 9.03
C TRP A 335 11.84 6.25 8.48
N GLY A 336 12.75 6.70 9.37
CA GLY A 336 13.95 7.43 8.99
C GLY A 336 15.14 7.00 9.83
N GLY A 337 16.32 6.88 9.19
CA GLY A 337 17.60 6.54 9.82
C GLY A 337 18.60 7.69 9.74
N TRP A 338 19.52 7.70 10.70
CA TRP A 338 20.65 8.65 10.76
C TRP A 338 21.82 8.05 11.53
N GLY A 339 22.99 8.68 11.41
CA GLY A 339 24.23 8.24 12.04
C GLY A 339 25.10 7.39 11.12
N ASP A 340 26.32 7.10 11.58
CA ASP A 340 27.35 6.42 10.78
C ASP A 340 27.45 4.92 11.12
N GLU A 341 26.70 4.45 12.12
CA GLU A 341 26.72 3.04 12.53
C GLU A 341 25.73 2.22 11.71
N THR A 342 26.22 1.24 10.98
CA THR A 342 25.41 0.22 10.34
C THR A 342 24.94 -0.78 11.40
N ARG A 343 23.63 -0.88 11.62
CA ARG A 343 23.03 -1.94 12.44
C ARG A 343 22.33 -2.93 11.52
N THR A 344 22.72 -4.19 11.65
CA THR A 344 21.95 -5.29 11.04
C THR A 344 20.73 -5.54 11.92
N LEU A 345 19.54 -5.43 11.36
CA LEU A 345 18.29 -5.74 12.03
C LEU A 345 17.92 -7.20 11.81
#